data_681c15aac85bdd854c9b12339a45ccb0
#
_entry.id   681c15aac85bdd854c9b12339a45ccb0
#
_cell.length_a   1.000
_cell.length_b   1.000
_cell.length_c   1.000
_cell.angle_alpha   90.00
_cell.angle_beta   90.00
_cell.angle_gamma   90.00
#
_symmetry.space_group_name_H-M   'P 1'
#
loop_
_entity.id
_entity.type
_entity.pdbx_description
1 polymer ?
#
loop_
_entity_poly.entity_id
_entity_poly.type
_entity_poly.pdbx_seq_one_letter_code
_entity_poly.pdbx_strand_id
1 'polypeptide(L)'
;MEGLRWQLYIFIYFLPAIYICHLKQKNHIHFIIKAFFSFWLLLAFVVPYIIPVFSLPSPQGKDFVGTETFHWVDSSRQEWFTEEISNDYREIMAQIWYPGSTHQNKIVEPYMDFIKLRSKTIAAAGNLPSFFPSHLNLVKTNSYLEIPCKNKKGGLPTIVFSHGITGSRHLHQALFEHLSSHGYVVVALDHSYDCNLTIFPDGRIADYRSEIKGHPDSIKIRNQQIKTRTEDIIFALNQITKIHHGDLKSKLNGKLNLEKIAVGGHSYGAATAIHSAKTDERIKTCFIL
;
A
#
# COMPACT_ATOMS: atom_id res chain seq x y z
N MET A 1 19.51 1.77 12.94
CA MET A 1 18.79 2.07 14.20
C MET A 1 17.31 2.17 13.84
N GLU A 2 16.47 1.38 14.49
CA GLU A 2 15.02 1.55 14.36
C GLU A 2 14.65 2.90 15.01
N GLY A 3 13.79 3.69 14.34
CA GLY A 3 13.33 4.97 14.90
C GLY A 3 12.54 4.80 16.21
N LEU A 4 12.29 5.91 16.90
CA LEU A 4 11.50 5.90 18.14
C LEU A 4 10.06 5.46 17.82
N ARG A 5 9.68 4.29 18.36
CA ARG A 5 8.32 3.77 18.28
C ARG A 5 7.46 4.37 19.41
N TRP A 6 6.15 4.59 19.17
CA TRP A 6 5.25 5.03 20.23
C TRP A 6 5.24 4.07 21.43
N GLN A 7 5.46 2.77 21.21
CA GLN A 7 5.59 1.76 22.25
C GLN A 7 6.76 2.05 23.22
N LEU A 8 7.82 2.72 22.75
CA LEU A 8 8.98 3.09 23.56
C LEU A 8 8.77 4.38 24.37
N TYR A 9 7.79 5.22 24.03
CA TYR A 9 7.44 6.38 24.87
C TYR A 9 7.00 5.96 26.27
N ILE A 10 6.46 4.76 26.40
CA ILE A 10 6.16 4.16 27.71
C ILE A 10 7.40 4.18 28.62
N PHE A 11 8.60 3.93 28.09
CA PHE A 11 9.86 4.00 28.86
C PHE A 11 10.26 5.41 29.22
N ILE A 12 10.06 6.38 28.36
CA ILE A 12 10.53 7.78 28.58
C ILE A 12 9.81 8.42 29.75
N TYR A 13 8.53 8.13 29.94
CA TYR A 13 7.76 8.63 31.09
C TYR A 13 8.11 7.96 32.43
N PHE A 14 8.91 6.90 32.40
CA PHE A 14 9.30 6.12 33.56
C PHE A 14 10.47 6.69 34.34
N LEU A 15 11.46 7.25 33.65
CA LEU A 15 12.70 7.71 34.28
C LEU A 15 12.47 8.76 35.39
N PRO A 16 11.61 9.78 35.20
CA PRO A 16 11.29 10.73 36.25
C PRO A 16 10.54 10.11 37.43
N ALA A 17 9.64 9.14 37.14
CA ALA A 17 8.82 8.52 38.17
C ALA A 17 9.63 7.58 39.08
N ILE A 18 10.58 6.82 38.52
CA ILE A 18 11.54 5.99 39.29
C ILE A 18 12.38 6.90 40.19
N TYR A 19 12.85 8.04 39.68
CA TYR A 19 13.64 8.99 40.43
C TYR A 19 12.85 9.59 41.61
N ILE A 20 11.58 9.99 41.40
CA ILE A 20 10.69 10.52 42.43
C ILE A 20 10.37 9.45 43.51
N CYS A 21 10.18 8.19 43.13
CA CYS A 21 9.95 7.11 44.07
C CYS A 21 11.17 6.77 44.92
N HIS A 22 12.36 6.96 44.40
CA HIS A 22 13.61 6.75 45.14
C HIS A 22 13.82 7.81 46.24
N LEU A 23 13.28 9.04 46.04
CA LEU A 23 13.45 10.17 46.96
C LEU A 23 12.49 10.22 48.16
N LYS A 24 11.42 9.44 48.22
CA LYS A 24 10.40 9.44 49.28
C LYS A 24 10.21 8.08 49.98
N GLN A 25 10.88 7.88 51.12
CA GLN A 25 10.73 6.65 51.94
C GLN A 25 9.49 6.68 52.86
N LYS A 26 8.38 6.00 52.47
CA LYS A 26 7.30 5.54 53.37
C LYS A 26 6.75 4.19 52.95
N ASN A 27 6.71 3.20 53.86
CA ASN A 27 6.69 1.76 53.57
C ASN A 27 5.46 1.18 52.83
N HIS A 28 4.22 1.64 53.03
CA HIS A 28 3.03 1.07 52.39
C HIS A 28 2.73 1.61 51.00
N ILE A 29 2.95 2.89 50.78
CA ILE A 29 2.84 3.54 49.45
C ILE A 29 3.85 2.92 48.49
N HIS A 30 4.99 2.47 48.98
CA HIS A 30 6.03 1.85 48.17
C HIS A 30 5.63 0.52 47.52
N PHE A 31 4.79 -0.32 48.15
CA PHE A 31 4.39 -1.58 47.54
C PHE A 31 3.47 -1.37 46.33
N ILE A 32 2.45 -0.55 46.45
CA ILE A 32 1.51 -0.22 45.35
C ILE A 32 2.24 0.46 44.18
N ILE A 33 3.12 1.39 44.52
CA ILE A 33 3.92 2.09 43.51
C ILE A 33 4.86 1.10 42.80
N LYS A 34 5.55 0.22 43.52
CA LYS A 34 6.43 -0.80 42.93
C LYS A 34 5.63 -1.77 42.06
N ALA A 35 4.47 -2.24 42.50
CA ALA A 35 3.61 -3.13 41.72
C ALA A 35 3.12 -2.45 40.43
N PHE A 36 2.69 -1.20 40.49
CA PHE A 36 2.30 -0.40 39.33
C PHE A 36 3.46 -0.26 38.35
N PHE A 37 4.66 0.07 38.85
CA PHE A 37 5.84 0.19 37.99
C PHE A 37 6.27 -1.13 37.39
N SER A 38 6.24 -2.21 38.13
CA SER A 38 6.56 -3.55 37.60
C SER A 38 5.59 -3.97 36.50
N PHE A 39 4.29 -3.74 36.68
CA PHE A 39 3.27 -4.01 35.69
C PHE A 39 3.47 -3.16 34.43
N TRP A 40 3.74 -1.88 34.60
CA TRP A 40 3.99 -0.97 33.49
C TRP A 40 5.29 -1.30 32.76
N LEU A 41 6.36 -1.65 33.47
CA LEU A 41 7.60 -2.13 32.87
C LEU A 41 7.36 -3.41 32.06
N LEU A 42 6.55 -4.32 32.58
CA LEU A 42 6.13 -5.53 31.85
C LEU A 42 5.43 -5.15 30.55
N LEU A 43 4.48 -4.22 30.59
CA LEU A 43 3.80 -3.72 29.38
C LEU A 43 4.78 -3.10 28.38
N ALA A 44 5.79 -2.36 28.85
CA ALA A 44 6.79 -1.74 28.01
C ALA A 44 7.66 -2.76 27.25
N PHE A 45 7.83 -3.99 27.76
CA PHE A 45 8.48 -5.08 27.04
C PHE A 45 7.50 -5.90 26.19
N VAL A 46 6.32 -6.20 26.74
CA VAL A 46 5.32 -7.05 26.09
C VAL A 46 4.74 -6.39 24.85
N VAL A 47 4.39 -5.10 24.91
CA VAL A 47 3.76 -4.40 23.79
C VAL A 47 4.65 -4.36 22.55
N PRO A 48 5.94 -3.96 22.59
CA PRO A 48 6.83 -4.03 21.43
C PRO A 48 7.07 -5.45 20.90
N TYR A 49 6.96 -6.46 21.77
CA TYR A 49 7.09 -7.87 21.39
C TYR A 49 5.86 -8.38 20.63
N ILE A 50 4.65 -8.03 21.10
CA ILE A 50 3.38 -8.45 20.46
C ILE A 50 3.11 -7.66 19.17
N ILE A 51 3.55 -6.39 19.11
CA ILE A 51 3.35 -5.49 17.98
C ILE A 51 4.74 -5.07 17.45
N PRO A 52 5.49 -6.00 16.83
CA PRO A 52 6.82 -5.69 16.33
C PRO A 52 6.74 -4.80 15.07
N VAL A 53 7.80 -4.03 14.82
CA VAL A 53 8.06 -3.57 13.46
C VAL A 53 8.56 -4.77 12.68
N PHE A 54 7.74 -5.29 11.78
CA PHE A 54 8.16 -6.41 10.93
C PHE A 54 9.12 -5.93 9.83
N SER A 55 9.86 -6.86 9.27
CA SER A 55 10.67 -6.64 8.08
C SER A 55 10.04 -7.37 6.92
N LEU A 56 9.98 -6.73 5.76
CA LEU A 56 9.62 -7.43 4.54
C LEU A 56 10.69 -8.47 4.20
N PRO A 57 10.30 -9.67 3.73
CA PRO A 57 11.27 -10.66 3.27
C PRO A 57 12.10 -10.09 2.13
N SER A 58 13.40 -10.34 2.16
CA SER A 58 14.30 -9.92 1.09
C SER A 58 13.92 -10.64 -0.22
N PRO A 59 13.79 -9.91 -1.33
CA PRO A 59 13.54 -10.51 -2.63
C PRO A 59 14.66 -11.47 -3.02
N GLN A 60 14.30 -12.64 -3.58
CA GLN A 60 15.26 -13.69 -3.92
C GLN A 60 15.77 -13.61 -5.36
N GLY A 61 15.22 -12.70 -6.16
CA GLY A 61 15.69 -12.45 -7.52
C GLY A 61 17.03 -11.73 -7.56
N LYS A 62 17.60 -11.65 -8.73
CA LYS A 62 18.93 -11.06 -8.96
C LYS A 62 18.93 -9.55 -9.22
N ASP A 63 17.75 -8.98 -9.47
CA ASP A 63 17.63 -7.58 -9.84
C ASP A 63 17.24 -6.72 -8.61
N PHE A 64 17.81 -5.52 -8.52
CA PHE A 64 17.30 -4.53 -7.57
C PHE A 64 15.87 -4.15 -7.94
N VAL A 65 15.11 -3.63 -6.99
CA VAL A 65 13.72 -3.24 -7.22
C VAL A 65 13.62 -1.73 -7.26
N GLY A 66 13.22 -1.19 -8.41
CA GLY A 66 12.86 0.22 -8.55
C GLY A 66 11.35 0.41 -8.40
N THR A 67 10.93 1.61 -8.02
CA THR A 67 9.51 1.95 -7.97
C THR A 67 9.25 3.39 -8.41
N GLU A 68 8.09 3.59 -9.05
CA GLU A 68 7.51 4.89 -9.45
C GLU A 68 6.02 4.90 -9.10
N THR A 69 5.51 6.07 -8.71
CA THR A 69 4.07 6.25 -8.40
C THR A 69 3.47 7.25 -9.39
N PHE A 70 2.26 6.93 -9.86
CA PHE A 70 1.52 7.73 -10.82
C PHE A 70 0.12 8.06 -10.31
N HIS A 71 -0.32 9.24 -10.64
CA HIS A 71 -1.71 9.65 -10.54
C HIS A 71 -2.26 9.73 -11.98
N TRP A 72 -3.32 8.96 -12.26
CA TRP A 72 -3.94 8.92 -13.58
C TRP A 72 -5.40 9.34 -13.50
N VAL A 73 -5.80 10.23 -14.41
CA VAL A 73 -7.17 10.73 -14.54
C VAL A 73 -7.76 10.18 -15.85
N ASP A 74 -8.85 9.47 -15.74
CA ASP A 74 -9.62 8.98 -16.89
C ASP A 74 -10.74 9.95 -17.23
N SER A 75 -10.46 10.91 -18.09
CA SER A 75 -11.42 11.94 -18.50
C SER A 75 -12.57 11.42 -19.36
N SER A 76 -12.57 10.14 -19.73
CA SER A 76 -13.68 9.50 -20.44
C SER A 76 -14.77 8.95 -19.50
N ARG A 77 -14.49 8.87 -18.20
CA ARG A 77 -15.40 8.33 -17.18
C ARG A 77 -15.65 9.33 -16.06
N GLN A 78 -16.91 9.56 -15.76
CA GLN A 78 -17.34 10.30 -14.56
C GLN A 78 -17.12 9.41 -13.32
N GLU A 79 -16.75 10.02 -12.19
CA GLU A 79 -16.70 9.33 -10.91
C GLU A 79 -18.13 9.07 -10.41
N TRP A 80 -18.50 7.82 -10.21
CA TRP A 80 -19.86 7.48 -9.84
C TRP A 80 -20.17 7.63 -8.34
N PHE A 81 -19.13 7.71 -7.48
CA PHE A 81 -19.32 8.01 -6.06
C PHE A 81 -19.55 9.50 -5.76
N THR A 82 -19.36 10.36 -6.76
CA THR A 82 -19.47 11.82 -6.67
C THR A 82 -20.25 12.38 -7.86
N GLU A 83 -21.28 11.65 -8.31
CA GLU A 83 -22.11 12.02 -9.47
C GLU A 83 -22.71 13.44 -9.39
N GLU A 84 -22.88 13.97 -8.16
CA GLU A 84 -23.34 15.32 -7.90
C GLU A 84 -22.33 16.41 -8.26
N ILE A 85 -21.03 16.04 -8.44
CA ILE A 85 -19.98 16.97 -8.78
C ILE A 85 -19.72 16.93 -10.29
N SER A 86 -20.06 18.01 -10.99
CA SER A 86 -19.82 18.11 -12.42
C SER A 86 -18.31 18.08 -12.75
N ASN A 87 -17.95 17.30 -13.77
CA ASN A 87 -16.55 17.14 -14.24
C ASN A 87 -15.61 16.51 -13.20
N ASP A 88 -16.14 15.79 -12.22
CA ASP A 88 -15.32 14.93 -11.37
C ASP A 88 -15.10 13.60 -12.10
N TYR A 89 -13.94 13.48 -12.71
CA TYR A 89 -13.56 12.31 -13.51
C TYR A 89 -12.96 11.21 -12.64
N ARG A 90 -13.01 9.98 -13.15
CA ARG A 90 -12.42 8.83 -12.49
C ARG A 90 -10.90 8.98 -12.37
N GLU A 91 -10.38 8.93 -11.15
CA GLU A 91 -8.97 9.03 -10.82
C GLU A 91 -8.48 7.77 -10.11
N ILE A 92 -7.27 7.31 -10.44
CA ILE A 92 -6.65 6.18 -9.75
C ILE A 92 -5.19 6.50 -9.42
N MET A 93 -4.71 5.92 -8.31
CA MET A 93 -3.28 5.90 -8.01
C MET A 93 -2.70 4.55 -8.43
N ALA A 94 -1.58 4.58 -9.12
CA ALA A 94 -0.83 3.40 -9.53
C ALA A 94 0.59 3.48 -9.00
N GLN A 95 1.08 2.39 -8.42
CA GLN A 95 2.48 2.25 -8.07
C GLN A 95 3.07 1.11 -8.87
N ILE A 96 4.24 1.33 -9.45
CA ILE A 96 4.91 0.39 -10.34
C ILE A 96 6.22 -0.04 -9.73
N TRP A 97 6.40 -1.35 -9.52
CA TRP A 97 7.67 -1.96 -9.16
C TRP A 97 8.29 -2.60 -10.39
N TYR A 98 9.60 -2.47 -10.55
CA TYR A 98 10.31 -2.93 -11.75
C TYR A 98 11.75 -3.35 -11.46
N PRO A 99 12.36 -4.19 -12.33
CA PRO A 99 13.77 -4.57 -12.19
C PRO A 99 14.68 -3.36 -12.36
N GLY A 100 15.41 -3.02 -11.33
CA GLY A 100 16.40 -1.94 -11.32
C GLY A 100 17.80 -2.42 -11.69
N SER A 101 18.60 -1.55 -12.29
CA SER A 101 19.99 -1.85 -12.68
C SER A 101 21.00 -1.51 -11.59
N THR A 102 20.69 -0.57 -10.71
CA THR A 102 21.55 -0.11 -9.60
C THR A 102 20.72 0.53 -8.49
N HIS A 103 21.26 0.56 -7.27
CA HIS A 103 20.61 1.21 -6.12
C HIS A 103 21.55 2.19 -5.37
N GLN A 104 22.76 2.44 -5.89
CA GLN A 104 23.74 3.30 -5.21
C GLN A 104 23.19 4.72 -5.01
N ASN A 105 23.33 5.23 -3.78
CA ASN A 105 22.89 6.58 -3.37
C ASN A 105 21.40 6.88 -3.63
N LYS A 106 20.51 5.88 -3.48
CA LYS A 106 19.08 6.04 -3.74
C LYS A 106 18.26 6.00 -2.45
N ILE A 107 17.11 6.63 -2.53
CA ILE A 107 16.15 6.72 -1.43
C ILE A 107 15.33 5.43 -1.42
N VAL A 108 15.25 4.79 -0.26
CA VAL A 108 14.39 3.63 -0.04
C VAL A 108 12.93 4.11 -0.01
N GLU A 109 12.05 3.40 -0.70
CA GLU A 109 10.62 3.63 -0.69
C GLU A 109 10.06 3.45 0.73
N PRO A 110 9.24 4.35 1.27
CA PRO A 110 8.50 4.08 2.50
C PRO A 110 7.47 2.96 2.28
N TYR A 111 7.26 2.11 3.30
CA TYR A 111 6.28 1.02 3.22
C TYR A 111 4.86 1.51 2.86
N MET A 112 4.46 2.65 3.42
CA MET A 112 3.23 3.35 3.07
C MET A 112 3.49 4.85 3.01
N ASP A 113 3.03 5.48 1.94
CA ASP A 113 2.98 6.93 1.87
C ASP A 113 1.93 7.50 2.86
N PHE A 114 2.09 8.75 3.24
CA PHE A 114 1.14 9.48 4.07
C PHE A 114 0.66 8.72 5.33
N ILE A 115 1.55 8.00 6.00
CA ILE A 115 1.21 7.11 7.12
C ILE A 115 0.37 7.79 8.21
N LYS A 116 0.56 9.10 8.46
CA LYS A 116 -0.23 9.85 9.45
C LYS A 116 -1.72 9.91 9.11
N LEU A 117 -2.06 9.91 7.83
CA LEU A 117 -3.46 9.88 7.36
C LEU A 117 -3.97 8.43 7.30
N ARG A 118 -3.20 7.54 6.68
CA ARG A 118 -3.57 6.11 6.53
C ARG A 118 -3.72 5.41 7.87
N SER A 119 -2.91 5.74 8.89
CA SER A 119 -3.03 5.12 10.20
C SER A 119 -4.40 5.36 10.84
N LYS A 120 -5.06 6.49 10.58
CA LYS A 120 -6.41 6.77 11.08
C LYS A 120 -7.44 5.78 10.50
N THR A 121 -7.41 5.56 9.19
CA THR A 121 -8.36 4.67 8.51
C THR A 121 -8.07 3.19 8.78
N ILE A 122 -6.78 2.81 8.85
CA ILE A 122 -6.37 1.45 9.23
C ILE A 122 -6.79 1.15 10.68
N ALA A 123 -6.58 2.09 11.60
CA ALA A 123 -6.99 1.96 12.99
C ALA A 123 -8.51 1.85 13.14
N ALA A 124 -9.26 2.69 12.41
CA ALA A 124 -10.72 2.68 12.43
C ALA A 124 -11.29 1.34 11.96
N ALA A 125 -10.72 0.72 10.93
CA ALA A 125 -11.11 -0.59 10.44
C ALA A 125 -10.94 -1.71 11.49
N GLY A 126 -9.97 -1.55 12.42
CA GLY A 126 -9.71 -2.48 13.52
C GLY A 126 -10.28 -2.03 14.88
N ASN A 127 -11.05 -0.95 14.96
CA ASN A 127 -11.49 -0.33 16.22
C ASN A 127 -10.34 0.00 17.17
N LEU A 128 -9.21 0.46 16.62
CA LEU A 128 -7.98 0.78 17.36
C LEU A 128 -7.77 2.30 17.46
N PRO A 129 -6.99 2.79 18.44
CA PRO A 129 -6.57 4.18 18.47
C PRO A 129 -5.79 4.58 17.22
N SER A 130 -5.99 5.79 16.70
CA SER A 130 -5.44 6.26 15.42
C SER A 130 -3.90 6.24 15.34
N PHE A 131 -3.21 6.33 16.47
CA PHE A 131 -1.75 6.26 16.54
C PHE A 131 -1.20 4.83 16.42
N PHE A 132 -2.04 3.81 16.63
CA PHE A 132 -1.62 2.42 16.76
C PHE A 132 -0.86 1.90 15.53
N PRO A 133 -1.32 2.10 14.26
CA PRO A 133 -0.59 1.67 13.07
C PRO A 133 0.60 2.58 12.68
N SER A 134 0.84 3.68 13.41
CA SER A 134 1.88 4.66 13.02
C SER A 134 3.31 4.07 12.98
N HIS A 135 3.58 2.98 13.72
CA HIS A 135 4.86 2.28 13.70
C HIS A 135 5.16 1.61 12.35
N LEU A 136 4.14 1.43 11.46
CA LEU A 136 4.34 0.94 10.10
C LEU A 136 5.25 1.87 9.27
N ASN A 137 5.41 3.13 9.69
CA ASN A 137 6.40 4.04 9.11
C ASN A 137 7.87 3.57 9.26
N LEU A 138 8.11 2.66 10.17
CA LEU A 138 9.44 2.11 10.45
C LEU A 138 9.74 0.81 9.68
N VAL A 139 8.73 0.26 9.01
CA VAL A 139 8.90 -0.92 8.17
C VAL A 139 9.77 -0.56 6.96
N LYS A 140 10.85 -1.31 6.78
CA LYS A 140 11.76 -1.12 5.66
C LYS A 140 11.32 -1.97 4.48
N THR A 141 11.32 -1.35 3.31
CA THR A 141 11.08 -2.00 2.03
C THR A 141 12.39 -2.38 1.36
N ASN A 142 12.33 -3.16 0.30
CA ASN A 142 13.49 -3.49 -0.53
C ASN A 142 13.44 -2.74 -1.88
N SER A 143 12.59 -1.73 -2.00
CA SER A 143 12.37 -0.93 -3.21
C SER A 143 13.06 0.43 -3.11
N TYR A 144 13.53 0.94 -4.24
CA TYR A 144 14.21 2.22 -4.34
C TYR A 144 13.48 3.15 -5.31
N LEU A 145 13.30 4.41 -4.90
CA LEU A 145 12.61 5.42 -5.69
C LEU A 145 13.37 5.72 -7.00
N GLU A 146 12.68 5.63 -8.11
CA GLU A 146 13.10 6.10 -9.44
C GLU A 146 14.49 5.67 -9.90
N ILE A 147 14.97 4.51 -9.48
CA ILE A 147 16.24 3.99 -9.99
C ILE A 147 16.11 3.61 -11.47
N PRO A 148 17.23 3.59 -12.24
CA PRO A 148 17.17 3.19 -13.65
C PRO A 148 16.62 1.77 -13.81
N CYS A 149 15.61 1.62 -14.66
CA CYS A 149 15.07 0.30 -15.00
C CYS A 149 16.04 -0.48 -15.88
N LYS A 150 16.16 -1.77 -15.61
CA LYS A 150 17.00 -2.70 -16.36
C LYS A 150 16.44 -2.94 -17.77
N ASN A 151 17.34 -3.01 -18.75
CA ASN A 151 16.96 -3.43 -20.09
C ASN A 151 16.89 -4.95 -20.19
N LYS A 152 15.89 -5.46 -20.91
CA LYS A 152 15.71 -6.89 -21.20
C LYS A 152 15.39 -7.07 -22.67
N LYS A 153 16.11 -7.96 -23.36
CA LYS A 153 15.80 -8.29 -24.76
C LYS A 153 14.36 -8.85 -24.85
N GLY A 154 13.57 -8.28 -25.72
CA GLY A 154 12.15 -8.62 -25.85
C GLY A 154 11.21 -7.97 -24.84
N GLY A 155 11.71 -7.03 -24.03
CA GLY A 155 10.94 -6.26 -23.05
C GLY A 155 10.61 -7.02 -21.75
N LEU A 156 10.11 -6.29 -20.78
CA LEU A 156 9.74 -6.79 -19.46
C LEU A 156 8.25 -7.20 -19.46
N PRO A 157 7.90 -8.42 -19.03
CA PRO A 157 6.52 -8.81 -18.83
C PRO A 157 5.89 -7.98 -17.71
N THR A 158 4.60 -7.65 -17.85
CA THR A 158 3.90 -6.76 -16.95
C THR A 158 2.74 -7.45 -16.26
N ILE A 159 2.56 -7.20 -14.98
CA ILE A 159 1.47 -7.68 -14.15
C ILE A 159 0.73 -6.47 -13.61
N VAL A 160 -0.58 -6.37 -13.87
CA VAL A 160 -1.44 -5.38 -13.19
C VAL A 160 -2.14 -6.08 -12.03
N PHE A 161 -2.10 -5.47 -10.84
CA PHE A 161 -2.63 -6.08 -9.61
C PHE A 161 -3.74 -5.25 -8.98
N SER A 162 -4.87 -5.91 -8.69
CA SER A 162 -6.04 -5.36 -8.02
C SER A 162 -6.13 -5.86 -6.57
N HIS A 163 -6.26 -4.94 -5.62
CA HIS A 163 -6.40 -5.26 -4.19
C HIS A 163 -7.80 -5.79 -3.82
N GLY A 164 -7.92 -6.41 -2.65
CA GLY A 164 -9.21 -6.80 -2.06
C GLY A 164 -10.06 -5.60 -1.63
N ILE A 165 -11.27 -5.85 -1.11
CA ILE A 165 -12.12 -4.80 -0.52
C ILE A 165 -11.34 -4.13 0.62
N THR A 166 -11.44 -2.80 0.73
CA THR A 166 -10.69 -1.98 1.70
C THR A 166 -9.17 -2.16 1.67
N GLY A 167 -8.64 -2.82 0.64
CA GLY A 167 -7.21 -2.96 0.45
C GLY A 167 -6.55 -1.67 -0.02
N SER A 168 -5.29 -1.78 -0.43
CA SER A 168 -4.55 -0.71 -1.10
C SER A 168 -3.41 -1.29 -1.92
N ARG A 169 -2.81 -0.49 -2.79
CA ARG A 169 -1.63 -0.86 -3.59
C ARG A 169 -0.42 -1.32 -2.76
N HIS A 170 -0.38 -1.02 -1.45
CA HIS A 170 0.76 -1.35 -0.58
C HIS A 170 0.69 -2.76 0.03
N LEU A 171 -0.51 -3.38 0.13
CA LEU A 171 -0.70 -4.56 0.99
C LEU A 171 0.08 -5.81 0.57
N HIS A 172 0.44 -5.93 -0.71
CA HIS A 172 1.16 -7.09 -1.24
C HIS A 172 2.59 -6.74 -1.69
N GLN A 173 3.19 -5.71 -1.11
CA GLN A 173 4.48 -5.17 -1.54
C GLN A 173 5.60 -6.21 -1.53
N ALA A 174 5.67 -7.11 -0.56
CA ALA A 174 6.64 -8.20 -0.55
C ALA A 174 6.56 -9.09 -1.79
N LEU A 175 5.34 -9.40 -2.26
CA LEU A 175 5.12 -10.12 -3.51
C LEU A 175 5.58 -9.29 -4.72
N PHE A 176 5.26 -8.00 -4.74
CA PHE A 176 5.61 -7.12 -5.86
C PHE A 176 7.12 -6.94 -5.98
N GLU A 177 7.80 -6.74 -4.86
CA GLU A 177 9.27 -6.70 -4.79
C GLU A 177 9.90 -8.02 -5.25
N HIS A 178 9.35 -9.16 -4.80
CA HIS A 178 9.84 -10.47 -5.21
C HIS A 178 9.70 -10.68 -6.71
N LEU A 179 8.52 -10.45 -7.28
CA LEU A 179 8.28 -10.58 -8.73
C LEU A 179 9.19 -9.64 -9.53
N SER A 180 9.33 -8.39 -9.09
CA SER A 180 10.18 -7.42 -9.79
C SER A 180 11.64 -7.78 -9.75
N SER A 181 12.15 -8.36 -8.65
CA SER A 181 13.51 -8.87 -8.58
C SER A 181 13.79 -10.04 -9.54
N HIS A 182 12.73 -10.72 -10.03
CA HIS A 182 12.79 -11.78 -11.02
C HIS A 182 12.52 -11.32 -12.47
N GLY A 183 12.44 -10.02 -12.68
CA GLY A 183 12.35 -9.44 -14.01
C GLY A 183 10.93 -9.20 -14.54
N TYR A 184 9.96 -9.02 -13.64
CA TYR A 184 8.60 -8.57 -13.97
C TYR A 184 8.42 -7.09 -13.62
N VAL A 185 7.55 -6.42 -14.34
CA VAL A 185 7.00 -5.13 -13.93
C VAL A 185 5.65 -5.40 -13.24
N VAL A 186 5.45 -4.86 -12.05
CA VAL A 186 4.19 -5.01 -11.31
C VAL A 186 3.57 -3.65 -11.10
N VAL A 187 2.33 -3.48 -11.53
CA VAL A 187 1.54 -2.24 -11.43
C VAL A 187 0.39 -2.50 -10.47
N ALA A 188 0.48 -2.01 -9.24
CA ALA A 188 -0.61 -2.12 -8.28
C ALA A 188 -1.43 -0.83 -8.24
N LEU A 189 -2.76 -1.00 -8.22
CA LEU A 189 -3.72 0.10 -8.28
C LEU A 189 -4.36 0.37 -6.90
N ASP A 190 -4.62 1.65 -6.59
CA ASP A 190 -5.68 2.03 -5.67
C ASP A 190 -6.92 2.35 -6.50
N HIS A 191 -7.98 1.56 -6.34
CA HIS A 191 -9.30 1.85 -6.89
C HIS A 191 -9.97 2.89 -5.99
N SER A 192 -9.95 4.15 -6.39
CA SER A 192 -10.46 5.27 -5.58
C SER A 192 -11.88 5.01 -5.08
N TYR A 193 -12.19 5.43 -3.84
CA TYR A 193 -13.44 5.17 -3.11
C TYR A 193 -13.75 3.69 -2.81
N ASP A 194 -12.91 2.75 -3.29
CA ASP A 194 -13.07 1.32 -3.08
C ASP A 194 -11.84 0.67 -2.39
N CYS A 195 -10.78 1.42 -2.19
CA CYS A 195 -9.66 1.09 -1.31
C CYS A 195 -9.84 1.73 0.08
N ASN A 196 -9.00 1.34 1.04
CA ASN A 196 -9.07 1.90 2.41
C ASN A 196 -8.95 3.43 2.40
N LEU A 197 -8.01 3.97 1.63
CA LEU A 197 -7.81 5.40 1.43
C LEU A 197 -6.97 5.63 0.19
N THR A 198 -7.46 6.41 -0.76
CA THR A 198 -6.62 7.00 -1.82
C THR A 198 -6.26 8.43 -1.43
N ILE A 199 -4.97 8.77 -1.59
CA ILE A 199 -4.47 10.13 -1.36
C ILE A 199 -3.82 10.57 -2.66
N PHE A 200 -4.33 11.65 -3.24
CA PHE A 200 -3.82 12.22 -4.49
C PHE A 200 -2.65 13.17 -4.24
N PRO A 201 -1.80 13.45 -5.24
CA PRO A 201 -0.63 14.33 -5.09
C PRO A 201 -0.95 15.76 -4.65
N ASP A 202 -2.14 16.24 -4.94
CA ASP A 202 -2.65 17.57 -4.54
C ASP A 202 -3.21 17.60 -3.10
N GLY A 203 -3.20 16.45 -2.40
CA GLY A 203 -3.69 16.32 -1.03
C GLY A 203 -5.18 15.99 -0.92
N ARG A 204 -5.92 15.91 -2.03
CA ARG A 204 -7.30 15.39 -2.02
C ARG A 204 -7.32 13.94 -1.56
N ILE A 205 -8.44 13.53 -0.98
CA ILE A 205 -8.65 12.20 -0.41
C ILE A 205 -9.91 11.59 -1.02
N ALA A 206 -9.80 10.36 -1.51
CA ALA A 206 -10.94 9.49 -1.78
C ALA A 206 -11.02 8.43 -0.67
N ASP A 207 -11.98 8.61 0.23
CA ASP A 207 -12.29 7.70 1.34
C ASP A 207 -13.05 6.46 0.85
N TYR A 208 -13.09 5.42 1.68
CA TYR A 208 -13.83 4.20 1.34
C TYR A 208 -15.35 4.45 1.38
N ARG A 209 -16.03 4.27 0.25
CA ARG A 209 -17.49 4.47 0.07
C ARG A 209 -18.23 3.23 -0.43
N SER A 210 -17.53 2.11 -0.57
CA SER A 210 -18.07 0.88 -1.15
C SER A 210 -18.74 -0.05 -0.13
N GLU A 211 -19.17 0.44 1.02
CA GLU A 211 -19.86 -0.35 2.04
C GLU A 211 -21.26 -0.73 1.56
N ILE A 212 -21.56 -2.03 1.56
CA ILE A 212 -22.86 -2.56 1.11
C ILE A 212 -23.63 -3.31 2.19
N LYS A 213 -23.05 -3.44 3.39
CA LYS A 213 -23.67 -4.22 4.47
C LYS A 213 -25.03 -3.64 4.83
N GLY A 214 -26.09 -4.45 4.64
CA GLY A 214 -27.46 -4.04 4.89
C GLY A 214 -28.08 -3.13 3.83
N HIS A 215 -27.37 -2.84 2.72
CA HIS A 215 -27.95 -2.03 1.64
C HIS A 215 -28.91 -2.85 0.78
N PRO A 216 -30.14 -2.36 0.48
CA PRO A 216 -31.14 -3.09 -0.30
C PRO A 216 -30.64 -3.40 -1.73
N ASP A 217 -29.87 -2.50 -2.34
CA ASP A 217 -29.34 -2.64 -3.70
C ASP A 217 -27.91 -3.21 -3.74
N SER A 218 -27.52 -4.01 -2.74
CA SER A 218 -26.16 -4.53 -2.58
C SER A 218 -25.62 -5.23 -3.83
N ILE A 219 -26.45 -6.00 -4.54
CA ILE A 219 -26.05 -6.68 -5.78
C ILE A 219 -25.74 -5.67 -6.89
N LYS A 220 -26.60 -4.66 -7.07
CA LYS A 220 -26.40 -3.61 -8.08
C LYS A 220 -25.09 -2.85 -7.83
N ILE A 221 -24.85 -2.48 -6.57
CA ILE A 221 -23.62 -1.78 -6.15
C ILE A 221 -22.39 -2.65 -6.44
N ARG A 222 -22.42 -3.94 -6.08
CA ARG A 222 -21.29 -4.87 -6.37
C ARG A 222 -21.04 -5.02 -7.86
N ASN A 223 -22.05 -5.12 -8.67
CA ASN A 223 -21.91 -5.18 -10.12
C ASN A 223 -21.26 -3.90 -10.68
N GLN A 224 -21.66 -2.74 -10.18
CA GLN A 224 -21.06 -1.46 -10.56
C GLN A 224 -19.58 -1.38 -10.12
N GLN A 225 -19.26 -1.82 -8.91
CA GLN A 225 -17.87 -1.86 -8.41
C GLN A 225 -16.97 -2.76 -9.28
N ILE A 226 -17.42 -3.98 -9.60
CA ILE A 226 -16.66 -4.91 -10.49
C ILE A 226 -16.45 -4.27 -11.85
N LYS A 227 -17.49 -3.65 -12.42
CA LYS A 227 -17.39 -2.94 -13.70
C LYS A 227 -16.33 -1.83 -13.61
N THR A 228 -16.46 -0.95 -12.61
CA THR A 228 -15.51 0.19 -12.41
C THR A 228 -14.07 -0.29 -12.25
N ARG A 229 -13.83 -1.30 -11.41
CA ARG A 229 -12.48 -1.87 -11.22
C ARG A 229 -11.92 -2.52 -12.48
N THR A 230 -12.78 -3.21 -13.25
CA THR A 230 -12.39 -3.78 -14.55
C THR A 230 -11.97 -2.67 -15.52
N GLU A 231 -12.75 -1.60 -15.62
CA GLU A 231 -12.43 -0.43 -16.43
C GLU A 231 -11.16 0.29 -15.95
N ASP A 232 -10.89 0.33 -14.64
CA ASP A 232 -9.64 0.86 -14.07
C ASP A 232 -8.43 0.04 -14.53
N ILE A 233 -8.54 -1.29 -14.57
CA ILE A 233 -7.47 -2.15 -15.10
C ILE A 233 -7.24 -1.90 -16.59
N ILE A 234 -8.30 -1.83 -17.40
CA ILE A 234 -8.21 -1.53 -18.83
C ILE A 234 -7.57 -0.15 -19.05
N PHE A 235 -7.99 0.84 -18.28
CA PHE A 235 -7.41 2.18 -18.31
C PHE A 235 -5.91 2.15 -17.92
N ALA A 236 -5.54 1.39 -16.89
CA ALA A 236 -4.14 1.23 -16.50
C ALA A 236 -3.30 0.58 -17.62
N LEU A 237 -3.85 -0.40 -18.35
CA LEU A 237 -3.19 -0.96 -19.54
C LEU A 237 -2.95 0.09 -20.63
N ASN A 238 -3.88 1.01 -20.82
CA ASN A 238 -3.72 2.13 -21.75
C ASN A 238 -2.59 3.08 -21.29
N GLN A 239 -2.52 3.38 -19.98
CA GLN A 239 -1.44 4.21 -19.43
C GLN A 239 -0.07 3.52 -19.54
N ILE A 240 -0.01 2.22 -19.28
CA ILE A 240 1.21 1.41 -19.46
C ILE A 240 1.68 1.44 -20.93
N THR A 241 0.75 1.35 -21.87
CA THR A 241 1.04 1.49 -23.29
C THR A 241 1.63 2.87 -23.62
N LYS A 242 1.03 3.95 -23.09
CA LYS A 242 1.56 5.31 -23.22
C LYS A 242 2.97 5.45 -22.61
N ILE A 243 3.21 4.85 -21.43
CA ILE A 243 4.55 4.79 -20.84
C ILE A 243 5.53 4.10 -21.80
N HIS A 244 5.16 2.94 -22.35
CA HIS A 244 6.04 2.23 -23.27
C HIS A 244 6.40 3.07 -24.50
N HIS A 245 5.45 3.76 -25.10
CA HIS A 245 5.68 4.61 -26.27
C HIS A 245 6.38 5.92 -25.96
N GLY A 246 6.51 6.31 -24.69
CA GLY A 246 7.17 7.55 -24.27
C GLY A 246 6.24 8.76 -24.17
N ASP A 247 4.93 8.56 -24.31
CA ASP A 247 3.91 9.63 -24.16
C ASP A 247 3.78 10.07 -22.70
N LEU A 248 4.15 9.19 -21.76
CA LEU A 248 4.28 9.49 -20.34
C LEU A 248 5.72 9.26 -19.89
N LYS A 249 6.26 10.23 -19.14
CA LYS A 249 7.63 10.14 -18.62
C LYS A 249 7.75 9.06 -17.55
N SER A 250 8.65 8.09 -17.74
CA SER A 250 8.94 7.00 -16.80
C SER A 250 10.32 6.41 -17.05
N LYS A 251 10.88 5.70 -16.07
CA LYS A 251 12.08 4.86 -16.25
C LYS A 251 11.81 3.63 -17.13
N LEU A 252 10.54 3.36 -17.45
CA LEU A 252 10.06 2.19 -18.19
C LEU A 252 9.88 2.43 -19.68
N ASN A 253 10.12 3.67 -20.17
CA ASN A 253 9.95 4.01 -21.57
C ASN A 253 10.73 3.07 -22.50
N GLY A 254 10.04 2.43 -23.45
CA GLY A 254 10.59 1.46 -24.41
C GLY A 254 10.99 0.10 -23.84
N LYS A 255 10.67 -0.19 -22.56
CA LYS A 255 11.19 -1.39 -21.86
C LYS A 255 10.17 -2.48 -21.61
N LEU A 256 8.89 -2.24 -21.85
CA LEU A 256 7.81 -3.19 -21.56
C LEU A 256 7.60 -4.17 -22.73
N ASN A 257 7.11 -5.36 -22.43
CA ASN A 257 6.59 -6.29 -23.42
C ASN A 257 5.07 -6.27 -23.35
N LEU A 258 4.45 -5.54 -24.28
CA LEU A 258 3.00 -5.38 -24.35
C LEU A 258 2.24 -6.66 -24.77
N GLU A 259 2.97 -7.66 -25.29
CA GLU A 259 2.40 -8.99 -25.63
C GLU A 259 2.41 -9.96 -24.44
N LYS A 260 3.04 -9.56 -23.31
CA LYS A 260 3.17 -10.40 -22.11
C LYS A 260 2.58 -9.69 -20.89
N ILE A 261 1.27 -9.54 -20.90
CA ILE A 261 0.51 -8.89 -19.83
C ILE A 261 -0.28 -9.94 -19.05
N ALA A 262 -0.15 -9.91 -17.74
CA ALA A 262 -0.96 -10.66 -16.80
C ALA A 262 -1.73 -9.70 -15.88
N VAL A 263 -2.85 -10.19 -15.33
CA VAL A 263 -3.57 -9.51 -14.25
C VAL A 263 -3.62 -10.41 -13.04
N GLY A 264 -3.33 -9.84 -11.87
CA GLY A 264 -3.45 -10.53 -10.58
C GLY A 264 -4.41 -9.83 -9.66
N GLY A 265 -4.93 -10.55 -8.67
CA GLY A 265 -5.76 -9.93 -7.65
C GLY A 265 -5.95 -10.80 -6.42
N HIS A 266 -6.21 -10.11 -5.30
CA HIS A 266 -6.52 -10.75 -4.02
C HIS A 266 -7.98 -10.56 -3.66
N SER A 267 -8.67 -11.63 -3.20
CA SER A 267 -10.06 -11.56 -2.74
C SER A 267 -10.98 -10.94 -3.83
N TYR A 268 -11.63 -9.81 -3.57
CA TYR A 268 -12.45 -9.10 -4.55
C TYR A 268 -11.65 -8.62 -5.79
N GLY A 269 -10.35 -8.32 -5.60
CA GLY A 269 -9.43 -8.08 -6.71
C GLY A 269 -9.22 -9.30 -7.61
N ALA A 270 -9.37 -10.52 -7.08
CA ALA A 270 -9.35 -11.74 -7.87
C ALA A 270 -10.53 -11.82 -8.85
N ALA A 271 -11.74 -11.45 -8.38
CA ALA A 271 -12.90 -11.33 -9.27
C ALA A 271 -12.67 -10.24 -10.33
N THR A 272 -12.09 -9.10 -9.95
CA THR A 272 -11.71 -8.04 -10.88
C THR A 272 -10.73 -8.56 -11.95
N ALA A 273 -9.70 -9.31 -11.55
CA ALA A 273 -8.71 -9.88 -12.48
C ALA A 273 -9.36 -10.81 -13.50
N ILE A 274 -10.27 -11.69 -13.06
CA ILE A 274 -11.02 -12.60 -13.94
C ILE A 274 -11.90 -11.83 -14.94
N HIS A 275 -12.62 -10.82 -14.45
CA HIS A 275 -13.47 -10.00 -15.33
C HIS A 275 -12.63 -9.23 -16.36
N SER A 276 -11.50 -8.66 -15.94
CA SER A 276 -10.61 -7.94 -16.85
C SER A 276 -10.02 -8.85 -17.92
N ALA A 277 -9.58 -10.06 -17.55
CA ALA A 277 -9.04 -11.04 -18.49
C ALA A 277 -10.06 -11.52 -19.53
N LYS A 278 -11.37 -11.50 -19.21
CA LYS A 278 -12.45 -11.79 -20.16
C LYS A 278 -12.77 -10.61 -21.08
N THR A 279 -12.42 -9.39 -20.68
CA THR A 279 -12.84 -8.16 -21.36
C THR A 279 -11.77 -7.60 -22.30
N ASP A 280 -10.48 -7.83 -22.01
CA ASP A 280 -9.37 -7.23 -22.77
C ASP A 280 -8.37 -8.30 -23.23
N GLU A 281 -8.28 -8.50 -24.55
CA GLU A 281 -7.43 -9.53 -25.19
C GLU A 281 -5.92 -9.31 -24.99
N ARG A 282 -5.50 -8.13 -24.57
CA ARG A 282 -4.10 -7.87 -24.21
C ARG A 282 -3.67 -8.67 -22.98
N ILE A 283 -4.61 -9.07 -22.13
CA ILE A 283 -4.37 -9.87 -20.93
C ILE A 283 -4.23 -11.34 -21.34
N LYS A 284 -3.03 -11.92 -21.22
CA LYS A 284 -2.72 -13.28 -21.65
C LYS A 284 -2.95 -14.33 -20.56
N THR A 285 -2.93 -13.90 -19.29
CA THR A 285 -3.17 -14.79 -18.15
C THR A 285 -3.63 -13.99 -16.94
N CYS A 286 -4.31 -14.67 -16.02
CA CYS A 286 -4.62 -14.12 -14.71
C CYS A 286 -4.27 -15.11 -13.60
N PHE A 287 -3.98 -14.57 -12.42
CA PHE A 287 -3.80 -15.36 -11.20
C PHE A 287 -4.57 -14.73 -10.03
N ILE A 288 -4.97 -15.56 -9.11
CA ILE A 288 -5.81 -15.17 -7.97
C ILE A 288 -5.17 -15.62 -6.65
N LEU A 289 -5.31 -14.78 -5.63
CA LEU A 289 -4.82 -15.02 -4.27
C LEU A 289 -5.98 -14.99 -3.26
#